data_d84336ae6ab40a30d7e3ece6bd6c7fdc
#
_entry.id   d84336ae6ab40a30d7e3ece6bd6c7fdc
#
_cell.length_a   1.000
_cell.length_b   1.000
_cell.length_c   1.000
_cell.angle_alpha   90.00
_cell.angle_beta   90.00
_cell.angle_gamma   90.00
#
_symmetry.space_group_name_H-M   'P 1'
#
loop_
_entity.id
_entity.type
_entity.pdbx_description
1 polymer ?
#
loop_
_entity_poly.entity_id
_entity_poly.type
_entity_poly.pdbx_seq_one_letter_code
_entity_poly.pdbx_strand_id
1 'polypeptide(L)'
;MTAKHERAGPHQGGRVRALPILILLLAIAFALSPLASDGFNGFTREQFPVVNAFWPVQPVGWAFSIWGVIYLWLIAGSAFGAVRAARSPDWRPMRGPLALSLGVGVFWIAAANWSPPVATAMIVVMAAAAIAAMVRSGRTDRLWQSLPVSLYAGWPTTARGSRPCAA
;
A
#
# COMPACT_ATOMS: atom_id res chain seq x y z
N MET A 1 -34.42 -34.90 20.71
CA MET A 1 -33.75 -33.62 20.33
C MET A 1 -32.28 -33.75 20.63
N THR A 2 -31.48 -34.15 19.64
CA THR A 2 -30.03 -34.37 19.75
C THR A 2 -29.30 -33.15 19.23
N ALA A 3 -28.69 -32.39 20.13
CA ALA A 3 -27.85 -31.23 19.78
C ALA A 3 -26.58 -31.73 19.09
N LYS A 4 -26.46 -31.42 17.81
CA LYS A 4 -25.28 -31.70 16.99
C LYS A 4 -24.17 -30.69 17.39
N HIS A 5 -23.28 -31.13 18.26
CA HIS A 5 -22.03 -30.39 18.54
C HIS A 5 -21.17 -30.42 17.28
N GLU A 6 -21.24 -29.35 16.51
CA GLU A 6 -20.35 -29.08 15.39
C GLU A 6 -18.97 -28.71 15.95
N ARG A 7 -18.06 -29.72 15.95
CA ARG A 7 -16.67 -29.57 16.32
C ARG A 7 -15.98 -28.69 15.28
N ALA A 8 -15.73 -27.44 15.61
CA ALA A 8 -14.86 -26.58 14.83
C ALA A 8 -13.47 -27.22 14.73
N GLY A 9 -13.09 -27.64 13.53
CA GLY A 9 -11.82 -28.33 13.26
C GLY A 9 -10.60 -27.42 13.55
N PRO A 10 -9.45 -27.99 13.95
CA PRO A 10 -8.24 -27.27 14.35
C PRO A 10 -7.60 -26.41 13.23
N HIS A 11 -8.00 -26.58 11.98
CA HIS A 11 -7.42 -25.87 10.83
C HIS A 11 -7.93 -24.42 10.61
N GLN A 12 -8.98 -23.98 11.31
CA GLN A 12 -9.50 -22.62 11.16
C GLN A 12 -8.70 -21.57 11.91
N GLY A 13 -8.03 -21.95 13.01
CA GLY A 13 -7.23 -21.03 13.82
C GLY A 13 -5.97 -20.49 13.12
N GLY A 14 -5.35 -21.29 12.28
CA GLY A 14 -4.13 -20.94 11.52
C GLY A 14 -4.41 -19.93 10.40
N ARG A 15 -5.46 -20.13 9.63
CA ARG A 15 -5.85 -19.25 8.51
C ARG A 15 -6.27 -17.84 8.96
N VAL A 16 -6.85 -17.72 10.16
CA VAL A 16 -7.30 -16.44 10.69
C VAL A 16 -6.14 -15.49 11.00
N ARG A 17 -4.95 -16.02 11.31
CA ARG A 17 -3.75 -15.23 11.62
C ARG A 17 -2.81 -15.06 10.42
N ALA A 18 -2.88 -15.90 9.42
CA ALA A 18 -1.96 -15.89 8.28
C ALA A 18 -2.05 -14.57 7.48
N LEU A 19 -3.24 -14.09 7.16
CA LEU A 19 -3.43 -12.87 6.37
C LEU A 19 -2.94 -11.59 7.07
N PRO A 20 -3.23 -11.35 8.38
CA PRO A 20 -2.64 -10.23 9.10
C PRO A 20 -1.11 -10.24 9.15
N ILE A 21 -0.51 -11.42 9.33
CA ILE A 21 0.95 -11.58 9.33
C ILE A 21 1.51 -11.31 7.93
N LEU A 22 0.86 -11.82 6.88
CA LEU A 22 1.25 -11.53 5.50
C LEU A 22 1.24 -10.04 5.21
N ILE A 23 0.21 -9.30 5.65
CA ILE A 23 0.13 -7.85 5.46
C ILE A 23 1.29 -7.14 6.17
N LEU A 24 1.64 -7.55 7.38
CA LEU A 24 2.78 -7.01 8.10
C LEU A 24 4.09 -7.26 7.34
N LEU A 25 4.30 -8.48 6.86
CA LEU A 25 5.48 -8.81 6.06
C LEU A 25 5.54 -8.02 4.75
N LEU A 26 4.40 -7.85 4.07
CA LEU A 26 4.30 -7.03 2.86
C LEU A 26 4.57 -5.55 3.15
N ALA A 27 4.11 -5.02 4.29
CA ALA A 27 4.37 -3.63 4.67
C ALA A 27 5.87 -3.41 4.94
N ILE A 28 6.53 -4.35 5.60
CA ILE A 28 7.99 -4.32 5.82
C ILE A 28 8.73 -4.45 4.49
N ALA A 29 8.37 -5.42 3.65
CA ALA A 29 8.99 -5.62 2.34
C ALA A 29 8.83 -4.37 1.44
N PHE A 30 7.65 -3.75 1.45
CA PHE A 30 7.39 -2.52 0.72
C PHE A 30 8.25 -1.35 1.24
N ALA A 31 8.41 -1.21 2.55
CA ALA A 31 9.28 -0.18 3.14
C ALA A 31 10.76 -0.41 2.82
N LEU A 32 11.19 -1.67 2.67
CA LEU A 32 12.56 -2.02 2.33
C LEU A 32 12.83 -2.04 0.82
N SER A 33 11.80 -2.06 -0.01
CA SER A 33 11.96 -2.15 -1.48
C SER A 33 12.83 -1.03 -2.09
N PRO A 34 12.84 0.23 -1.60
CA PRO A 34 13.76 1.26 -2.08
C PRO A 34 15.23 0.96 -1.79
N LEU A 35 15.51 0.22 -0.71
CA LEU A 35 16.88 -0.16 -0.32
C LEU A 35 17.38 -1.40 -1.09
N ALA A 36 16.47 -2.22 -1.59
CA ALA A 36 16.78 -3.42 -2.38
C ALA A 36 17.00 -3.13 -3.88
N SER A 37 16.64 -1.94 -4.32
CA SER A 37 16.91 -1.40 -5.65
C SER A 37 17.73 -0.13 -5.45
N ASP A 38 18.57 0.27 -6.40
CA ASP A 38 19.43 1.48 -6.34
C ASP A 38 18.66 2.79 -6.07
N GLY A 39 17.49 2.69 -5.45
CA GLY A 39 16.53 3.75 -5.25
C GLY A 39 15.80 4.12 -6.55
N PHE A 40 14.72 4.87 -6.43
CA PHE A 40 14.07 5.49 -7.58
C PHE A 40 14.56 6.95 -7.66
N ASN A 41 15.53 7.20 -8.56
CA ASN A 41 16.09 8.54 -8.80
C ASN A 41 15.31 9.35 -9.84
N GLY A 42 14.08 8.91 -10.17
CA GLY A 42 13.29 9.47 -11.27
C GLY A 42 13.55 8.79 -12.60
N PHE A 43 12.71 9.08 -13.58
CA PHE A 43 12.87 8.56 -14.93
C PHE A 43 13.94 9.36 -15.68
N THR A 44 14.77 8.67 -16.50
CA THR A 44 15.73 9.32 -17.40
C THR A 44 15.03 9.76 -18.69
N ARG A 45 15.64 10.74 -19.37
CA ARG A 45 15.05 11.29 -20.63
C ARG A 45 14.90 10.25 -21.72
N GLU A 46 15.82 9.28 -21.75
CA GLU A 46 15.87 8.21 -22.76
C GLU A 46 14.73 7.19 -22.61
N GLN A 47 14.06 7.17 -21.45
CA GLN A 47 12.95 6.26 -21.18
C GLN A 47 11.60 6.74 -21.76
N PHE A 48 11.55 7.96 -22.33
CA PHE A 48 10.34 8.53 -22.92
C PHE A 48 10.51 8.76 -24.42
N PRO A 49 9.47 8.45 -25.24
CA PRO A 49 9.49 8.68 -26.68
C PRO A 49 9.45 10.17 -27.04
N VAL A 50 9.07 11.05 -26.10
CA VAL A 50 9.03 12.51 -26.28
C VAL A 50 9.85 13.17 -25.18
N VAL A 51 10.91 13.88 -25.56
CA VAL A 51 11.78 14.60 -24.63
C VAL A 51 11.11 15.94 -24.29
N ASN A 52 10.46 16.01 -23.13
CA ASN A 52 10.04 17.29 -22.56
C ASN A 52 11.22 17.94 -21.85
N ALA A 53 11.67 19.09 -22.38
CA ALA A 53 12.82 19.82 -21.83
C ALA A 53 12.54 20.45 -20.43
N PHE A 54 11.28 20.63 -20.08
CA PHE A 54 10.85 21.18 -18.80
C PHE A 54 9.84 20.24 -18.12
N TRP A 55 10.24 19.67 -16.98
CA TRP A 55 9.31 19.01 -16.07
C TRP A 55 8.66 20.07 -15.19
N PRO A 56 7.34 20.23 -15.21
CA PRO A 56 6.68 21.36 -14.55
C PRO A 56 6.81 21.37 -13.03
N VAL A 57 7.00 20.21 -12.38
CA VAL A 57 7.22 20.14 -10.92
C VAL A 57 8.07 18.91 -10.58
N GLN A 58 9.31 19.12 -10.16
CA GLN A 58 10.06 18.10 -9.41
C GLN A 58 9.87 18.36 -7.92
N PRO A 59 9.30 17.40 -7.15
CA PRO A 59 9.22 17.54 -5.70
C PRO A 59 10.62 17.70 -5.12
N VAL A 60 10.78 18.66 -4.21
CA VAL A 60 12.05 18.85 -3.49
C VAL A 60 12.37 17.59 -2.71
N GLY A 61 13.63 17.17 -2.63
CA GLY A 61 14.05 15.90 -2.04
C GLY A 61 13.47 15.61 -0.64
N TRP A 62 13.26 16.63 0.20
CA TRP A 62 12.63 16.48 1.50
C TRP A 62 11.14 16.03 1.42
N ALA A 63 10.45 16.32 0.31
CA ALA A 63 9.07 15.88 0.13
C ALA A 63 8.96 14.34 0.10
N PHE A 64 10.04 13.65 -0.27
CA PHE A 64 10.09 12.19 -0.21
C PHE A 64 10.19 11.64 1.21
N SER A 65 10.55 12.45 2.22
CA SER A 65 10.59 12.02 3.62
C SER A 65 9.22 11.62 4.17
N ILE A 66 8.12 12.10 3.55
CA ILE A 66 6.77 11.67 3.90
C ILE A 66 6.56 10.16 3.72
N TRP A 67 7.30 9.54 2.78
CA TRP A 67 7.28 8.09 2.60
C TRP A 67 7.75 7.35 3.84
N GLY A 68 8.74 7.89 4.55
CA GLY A 68 9.20 7.34 5.82
C GLY A 68 8.07 7.29 6.86
N VAL A 69 7.29 8.36 6.96
CA VAL A 69 6.13 8.44 7.87
C VAL A 69 5.05 7.43 7.43
N ILE A 70 4.75 7.36 6.13
CA ILE A 70 3.76 6.42 5.58
C ILE A 70 4.18 4.98 5.89
N TYR A 71 5.42 4.62 5.61
CA TYR A 71 5.94 3.27 5.85
C TYR A 71 5.90 2.89 7.33
N LEU A 72 6.41 3.76 8.21
CA LEU A 72 6.39 3.50 9.65
C LEU A 72 4.96 3.31 10.17
N TRP A 73 4.03 4.14 9.71
CA TRP A 73 2.65 4.06 10.18
C TRP A 73 1.91 2.84 9.61
N LEU A 74 2.17 2.47 8.35
CA LEU A 74 1.65 1.22 7.76
C LEU A 74 2.18 -0.01 8.51
N ILE A 75 3.47 -0.05 8.84
CA ILE A 75 4.07 -1.15 9.62
C ILE A 75 3.44 -1.21 11.02
N ALA A 76 3.35 -0.07 11.72
CA ALA A 76 2.78 -0.01 13.06
C ALA A 76 1.29 -0.42 13.07
N GLY A 77 0.49 0.07 12.11
CA GLY A 77 -0.91 -0.33 11.94
C GLY A 77 -1.06 -1.80 11.60
N SER A 78 -0.22 -2.33 10.70
CA SER A 78 -0.22 -3.74 10.34
C SER A 78 0.19 -4.65 11.52
N ALA A 79 1.18 -4.23 12.31
CA ALA A 79 1.59 -4.92 13.53
C ALA A 79 0.46 -4.96 14.56
N PHE A 80 -0.20 -3.82 14.79
CA PHE A 80 -1.38 -3.75 15.65
C PHE A 80 -2.49 -4.70 15.15
N GLY A 81 -2.76 -4.68 13.83
CA GLY A 81 -3.73 -5.56 13.20
C GLY A 81 -3.40 -7.05 13.34
N ALA A 82 -2.11 -7.42 13.31
CA ALA A 82 -1.65 -8.79 13.46
C ALA A 82 -1.71 -9.28 14.91
N VAL A 83 -1.37 -8.41 15.89
CA VAL A 83 -1.25 -8.80 17.29
C VAL A 83 -2.59 -8.67 18.03
N ARG A 84 -3.25 -7.52 17.91
CA ARG A 84 -4.46 -7.19 18.68
C ARG A 84 -5.77 -7.38 17.94
N ALA A 85 -5.78 -7.10 16.65
CA ALA A 85 -7.00 -7.11 15.83
C ALA A 85 -7.09 -8.31 14.88
N ALA A 86 -6.27 -9.34 15.03
CA ALA A 86 -6.21 -10.50 14.12
C ALA A 86 -7.58 -11.15 13.87
N ARG A 87 -8.44 -11.20 14.88
CA ARG A 87 -9.79 -11.79 14.81
C ARG A 87 -10.91 -10.78 14.65
N SER A 88 -10.61 -9.48 14.66
CA SER A 88 -11.61 -8.42 14.55
C SER A 88 -12.35 -8.49 13.21
N PRO A 89 -13.68 -8.49 13.20
CA PRO A 89 -14.47 -8.47 11.99
C PRO A 89 -14.31 -7.16 11.21
N ASP A 90 -14.08 -6.03 11.89
CA ASP A 90 -13.91 -4.71 11.28
C ASP A 90 -12.65 -4.60 10.40
N TRP A 91 -11.64 -5.42 10.69
CA TRP A 91 -10.39 -5.44 9.94
C TRP A 91 -10.41 -6.36 8.71
N ARG A 92 -11.34 -7.30 8.65
CA ARG A 92 -11.39 -8.31 7.57
C ARG A 92 -11.60 -7.73 6.17
N PRO A 93 -12.55 -6.78 5.96
CA PRO A 93 -12.88 -6.31 4.61
C PRO A 93 -11.73 -5.58 3.92
N MET A 94 -10.88 -4.88 4.68
CA MET A 94 -9.77 -4.11 4.12
C MET A 94 -8.51 -4.94 3.83
N ARG A 95 -8.37 -6.11 4.46
CA ARG A 95 -7.13 -6.91 4.40
C ARG A 95 -6.76 -7.37 3.00
N GLY A 96 -7.74 -7.86 2.23
CA GLY A 96 -7.51 -8.32 0.86
C GLY A 96 -6.99 -7.19 -0.05
N PRO A 97 -7.73 -6.10 -0.18
CA PRO A 97 -7.28 -4.94 -0.96
C PRO A 97 -5.94 -4.36 -0.48
N LEU A 98 -5.71 -4.27 0.84
CA LEU A 98 -4.46 -3.77 1.39
C LEU A 98 -3.27 -4.69 1.03
N ALA A 99 -3.44 -6.01 1.16
CA ALA A 99 -2.42 -6.97 0.79
C ALA A 99 -2.08 -6.90 -0.71
N LEU A 100 -3.09 -6.73 -1.57
CA LEU A 100 -2.89 -6.52 -3.01
C LEU A 100 -2.08 -5.26 -3.28
N SER A 101 -2.47 -4.14 -2.68
CA SER A 101 -1.79 -2.85 -2.87
C SER A 101 -0.32 -2.91 -2.43
N LEU A 102 -0.04 -3.44 -1.23
CA LEU A 102 1.32 -3.57 -0.71
C LEU A 102 2.13 -4.58 -1.53
N GLY A 103 1.52 -5.70 -1.93
CA GLY A 103 2.18 -6.72 -2.75
C GLY A 103 2.63 -6.18 -4.10
N VAL A 104 1.78 -5.42 -4.80
CA VAL A 104 2.16 -4.72 -6.03
C VAL A 104 3.24 -3.67 -5.74
N GLY A 105 3.13 -2.96 -4.61
CA GLY A 105 4.08 -1.93 -4.18
C GLY A 105 5.50 -2.44 -3.97
N VAL A 106 5.68 -3.65 -3.47
CA VAL A 106 7.01 -4.27 -3.28
C VAL A 106 7.80 -4.34 -4.60
N PHE A 107 7.12 -4.61 -5.70
CA PHE A 107 7.75 -4.76 -7.02
C PHE A 107 7.75 -3.48 -7.86
N TRP A 108 7.05 -2.44 -7.41
CA TRP A 108 6.84 -1.23 -8.20
C TRP A 108 8.15 -0.52 -8.55
N ILE A 109 9.10 -0.39 -7.62
CA ILE A 109 10.37 0.30 -7.87
C ILE A 109 11.20 -0.43 -8.91
N ALA A 110 11.27 -1.77 -8.83
CA ALA A 110 11.96 -2.57 -9.83
C ALA A 110 11.31 -2.40 -11.22
N ALA A 111 9.98 -2.40 -11.29
CA ALA A 111 9.25 -2.15 -12.52
C ALA A 111 9.47 -0.72 -13.05
N ALA A 112 9.56 0.29 -12.18
CA ALA A 112 9.82 1.67 -12.55
C ALA A 112 11.19 1.86 -13.19
N ASN A 113 12.20 1.17 -12.67
CA ASN A 113 13.55 1.20 -13.24
C ASN A 113 13.64 0.47 -14.60
N TRP A 114 12.72 -0.45 -14.87
CA TRP A 114 12.70 -1.21 -16.13
C TRP A 114 11.79 -0.60 -17.20
N SER A 115 10.56 -0.19 -16.84
CA SER A 115 9.55 0.26 -17.80
C SER A 115 8.55 1.24 -17.19
N PRO A 116 8.58 2.53 -17.59
CA PRO A 116 7.62 3.53 -17.11
C PRO A 116 6.15 3.17 -17.35
N PRO A 117 5.74 2.62 -18.51
CA PRO A 117 4.34 2.24 -18.74
C PRO A 117 3.87 1.16 -17.77
N VAL A 118 4.71 0.14 -17.49
CA VAL A 118 4.40 -0.93 -16.53
C VAL A 118 4.28 -0.35 -15.12
N ALA A 119 5.23 0.50 -14.71
CA ALA A 119 5.18 1.17 -13.42
C ALA A 119 3.90 2.01 -13.25
N THR A 120 3.48 2.70 -14.31
CA THR A 120 2.24 3.50 -14.29
C THR A 120 1.00 2.62 -14.11
N ALA A 121 0.93 1.48 -14.80
CA ALA A 121 -0.15 0.52 -14.62
C ALA A 121 -0.18 -0.03 -13.19
N MET A 122 1.00 -0.36 -12.63
CA MET A 122 1.13 -0.83 -11.25
C MET A 122 0.66 0.23 -10.23
N ILE A 123 1.00 1.51 -10.42
CA ILE A 123 0.52 2.61 -9.56
C ILE A 123 -1.02 2.69 -9.60
N VAL A 124 -1.64 2.53 -10.77
CA VAL A 124 -3.10 2.56 -10.88
C VAL A 124 -3.73 1.41 -10.08
N VAL A 125 -3.17 0.20 -10.17
CA VAL A 125 -3.64 -0.97 -9.41
C VAL A 125 -3.43 -0.74 -7.91
N MET A 126 -2.25 -0.26 -7.51
CA MET A 126 -1.95 0.07 -6.11
C MET A 126 -2.93 1.09 -5.55
N ALA A 127 -3.15 2.20 -6.27
CA ALA A 127 -4.05 3.26 -5.84
C ALA A 127 -5.50 2.76 -5.72
N ALA A 128 -5.99 2.02 -6.69
CA ALA A 128 -7.33 1.45 -6.66
C ALA A 128 -7.50 0.49 -5.48
N ALA A 129 -6.53 -0.39 -5.24
CA ALA A 129 -6.54 -1.32 -4.13
C ALA A 129 -6.42 -0.60 -2.77
N ALA A 130 -5.58 0.44 -2.65
CA ALA A 130 -5.45 1.26 -1.44
C ALA A 130 -6.75 2.02 -1.13
N ILE A 131 -7.40 2.60 -2.14
CA ILE A 131 -8.71 3.25 -1.98
C ILE A 131 -9.77 2.22 -1.55
N ALA A 132 -9.78 1.04 -2.16
CA ALA A 132 -10.70 -0.03 -1.76
C ALA A 132 -10.46 -0.49 -0.31
N ALA A 133 -9.20 -0.53 0.15
CA ALA A 133 -8.87 -0.81 1.54
C ALA A 133 -9.36 0.31 2.47
N MET A 134 -9.14 1.56 2.09
CA MET A 134 -9.60 2.74 2.84
C MET A 134 -11.12 2.76 3.01
N VAL A 135 -11.88 2.57 1.93
CA VAL A 135 -13.36 2.57 1.97
C VAL A 135 -13.90 1.41 2.81
N ARG A 136 -13.18 0.27 2.83
CA ARG A 136 -13.56 -0.92 3.62
C ARG A 136 -12.97 -0.93 5.02
N SER A 137 -12.19 0.07 5.41
CA SER A 137 -11.64 0.16 6.76
C SER A 137 -12.75 0.47 7.77
N GLY A 138 -12.71 -0.22 8.92
CA GLY A 138 -13.62 0.02 10.04
C GLY A 138 -13.36 1.35 10.72
N ARG A 139 -14.26 1.75 11.60
CA ARG A 139 -14.16 3.01 12.36
C ARG A 139 -13.69 2.84 13.79
N THR A 140 -13.54 1.60 14.25
CA THR A 140 -13.22 1.27 15.65
C THR A 140 -11.79 1.68 16.01
N ASP A 141 -10.81 1.38 15.16
CA ASP A 141 -9.39 1.63 15.40
C ASP A 141 -8.83 2.68 14.42
N ARG A 142 -9.41 3.90 14.41
CA ARG A 142 -9.10 4.93 13.41
C ARG A 142 -7.60 5.24 13.30
N LEU A 143 -6.89 5.32 14.43
CA LEU A 143 -5.46 5.67 14.47
C LEU A 143 -4.59 4.60 13.82
N TRP A 144 -4.92 3.32 14.02
CA TRP A 144 -4.10 2.19 13.59
C TRP A 144 -4.58 1.54 12.29
N GLN A 145 -5.83 1.75 11.92
CA GLN A 145 -6.48 1.17 10.76
C GLN A 145 -6.73 2.20 9.66
N SER A 146 -7.60 3.18 9.92
CA SER A 146 -8.09 4.08 8.88
C SER A 146 -7.06 5.14 8.49
N LEU A 147 -6.40 5.78 9.46
CA LEU A 147 -5.48 6.90 9.18
C LEU A 147 -4.26 6.49 8.35
N PRO A 148 -3.50 5.41 8.68
CA PRO A 148 -2.35 5.02 7.87
C PRO A 148 -2.76 4.61 6.45
N VAL A 149 -3.88 3.91 6.29
CA VAL A 149 -4.38 3.49 4.97
C VAL A 149 -4.90 4.69 4.17
N SER A 150 -5.53 5.67 4.83
CA SER A 150 -6.00 6.89 4.16
C SER A 150 -4.84 7.78 3.70
N LEU A 151 -3.81 7.93 4.52
CA LEU A 151 -2.60 8.67 4.14
C LEU A 151 -1.89 7.98 2.97
N TYR A 152 -1.75 6.67 3.03
CA TYR A 152 -1.17 5.88 1.95
C TYR A 152 -1.99 5.96 0.66
N ALA A 153 -3.33 5.84 0.73
CA ALA A 153 -4.20 5.94 -0.43
C ALA A 153 -4.25 7.36 -1.03
N GLY A 154 -4.15 8.40 -0.18
CA GLY A 154 -4.16 9.79 -0.61
C GLY A 154 -2.93 10.19 -1.42
N TRP A 155 -1.77 9.67 -1.06
CA TRP A 155 -0.50 10.05 -1.68
C TRP A 155 -0.44 9.79 -3.21
N PRO A 156 -0.75 8.58 -3.72
CA PRO A 156 -0.73 8.33 -5.16
C PRO A 156 -1.82 9.10 -5.94
N THR A 157 -2.90 9.53 -5.28
CA THR A 157 -3.97 10.29 -5.94
C THR A 157 -3.61 11.76 -6.14
N THR A 158 -2.76 12.35 -5.29
CA THR A 158 -2.31 13.75 -5.43
C THR A 158 -1.39 13.94 -6.64
N ALA A 159 -0.66 12.92 -7.05
CA ALA A 159 0.19 12.94 -8.24
C ALA A 159 -0.59 13.18 -9.56
N ARG A 160 -1.91 12.95 -9.57
CA ARG A 160 -2.81 13.21 -10.70
C ARG A 160 -3.38 14.63 -10.74
N GLY A 161 -3.24 15.41 -9.68
CA GLY A 161 -3.95 16.69 -9.49
C GLY A 161 -3.30 17.93 -10.07
N SER A 162 -2.09 17.86 -10.60
CA SER A 162 -1.46 18.99 -11.28
C SER A 162 -2.02 19.16 -12.70
N ARG A 163 -3.24 19.74 -12.79
CA ARG A 163 -3.69 20.32 -14.05
C ARG A 163 -2.74 21.48 -14.37
N PRO A 164 -2.19 21.59 -15.58
CA PRO A 164 -1.51 22.79 -15.99
C PRO A 164 -2.52 23.95 -15.88
N CYS A 165 -2.19 25.00 -15.13
CA CYS A 165 -2.89 26.26 -15.24
C CYS A 165 -2.73 26.69 -16.68
N ALA A 166 -3.84 26.68 -17.46
CA ALA A 166 -3.90 27.32 -18.75
C ALA A 166 -3.74 28.82 -18.49
N ALA A 167 -2.63 29.37 -18.89
CA ALA A 167 -2.43 30.81 -19.06
C ALA A 167 -2.88 31.20 -20.46
#